data_caaca559b1f8f3b399ac78ec8cdfb0ff
#
_entry.id   caaca559b1f8f3b399ac78ec8cdfb0ff
#
_cell.length_a   1.000
_cell.length_b   1.000
_cell.length_c   1.000
_cell.angle_alpha   90.00
_cell.angle_beta   90.00
_cell.angle_gamma   90.00
#
_symmetry.space_group_name_H-M   'P 1'
#
loop_
_entity.id
_entity.type
_entity.pdbx_description
1 polymer ?
#
loop_
_entity_poly.entity_id
_entity_poly.type
_entity_poly.pdbx_seq_one_letter_code
_entity_poly.pdbx_strand_id
1 'polypeptide(L)'
;MKKEKILLIAGCSHAAGSEIDGDEDSQYNRDHSFGALVAKKLKRKPVNIAQVGACNTGVSRQVMQWMHNVYNPDTMNVNVLVGWTEPTRLEVPGSWERNYVSASHAAVVLSIIKVNVPNLSSNL
;
A
#
# COMPACT_ATOMS: atom_id res chain seq x y z
N MET A 1 12.23 -22.66 8.92
CA MET A 1 12.14 -21.35 9.58
C MET A 1 10.77 -20.73 9.33
N LYS A 2 10.16 -20.20 10.35
CA LYS A 2 8.84 -19.57 10.24
C LYS A 2 8.95 -18.20 9.57
N LYS A 3 8.23 -18.00 8.46
CA LYS A 3 8.24 -16.72 7.75
C LYS A 3 7.47 -15.63 8.51
N GLU A 4 7.99 -14.42 8.49
CA GLU A 4 7.30 -13.25 9.03
C GLU A 4 6.04 -12.95 8.20
N LYS A 5 4.90 -12.87 8.86
CA LYS A 5 3.62 -12.57 8.20
C LYS A 5 3.42 -11.06 8.12
N ILE A 6 3.41 -10.54 6.91
CA ILE A 6 3.30 -9.10 6.65
C ILE A 6 2.00 -8.81 5.90
N LEU A 7 1.34 -7.71 6.25
CA LEU A 7 0.35 -7.05 5.42
C LEU A 7 0.96 -5.75 4.89
N LEU A 8 1.28 -5.74 3.61
CA LEU A 8 1.73 -4.54 2.92
C LEU A 8 0.50 -3.70 2.55
N ILE A 9 0.50 -2.44 2.95
CA ILE A 9 -0.62 -1.52 2.72
C ILE A 9 -0.14 -0.44 1.76
N ALA A 10 -0.74 -0.36 0.60
CA ALA A 10 -0.45 0.63 -0.42
C ALA A 10 -1.69 1.44 -0.77
N GLY A 11 -1.53 2.67 -1.16
CA GLY A 11 -2.66 3.53 -1.50
C GLY A 11 -2.33 5.01 -1.44
N CYS A 12 -3.37 5.81 -1.33
CA CYS A 12 -3.30 7.26 -1.19
C CYS A 12 -3.48 7.70 0.28
N SER A 13 -3.91 8.94 0.48
CA SER A 13 -4.13 9.52 1.81
C SER A 13 -5.08 8.70 2.70
N HIS A 14 -6.11 8.10 2.13
CA HIS A 14 -7.04 7.26 2.91
C HIS A 14 -6.33 6.04 3.49
N ALA A 15 -5.50 5.36 2.71
CA ALA A 15 -4.73 4.23 3.19
C ALA A 15 -3.62 4.64 4.17
N ALA A 16 -3.07 5.84 4.03
CA ALA A 16 -2.11 6.41 4.97
C ALA A 16 -2.75 6.83 6.30
N GLY A 17 -4.08 6.90 6.36
CA GLY A 17 -4.80 7.33 7.55
C GLY A 17 -4.81 8.83 7.76
N SER A 18 -4.69 9.62 6.69
CA SER A 18 -4.77 11.09 6.78
C SER A 18 -6.03 11.54 7.51
N GLU A 19 -5.91 12.62 8.25
CA GLU A 19 -7.01 13.24 9.02
C GLU A 19 -7.45 12.48 10.28
N ILE A 20 -6.82 11.37 10.63
CA ILE A 20 -7.11 10.69 11.91
C ILE A 20 -6.66 11.57 13.07
N ASP A 21 -5.48 12.16 12.97
CA ASP A 21 -4.94 13.09 14.00
C ASP A 21 -4.16 14.23 13.34
N GLY A 22 -4.84 15.16 12.71
CA GLY A 22 -4.34 16.46 12.27
C GLY A 22 -3.12 16.51 11.34
N ASP A 23 -2.18 15.59 11.46
CA ASP A 23 -1.00 15.49 10.62
C ASP A 23 -1.23 14.45 9.51
N GLU A 24 -1.17 14.90 8.25
CA GLU A 24 -1.54 14.06 7.11
C GLU A 24 -0.63 12.85 6.89
N ASP A 25 0.61 12.89 7.37
CA ASP A 25 1.62 11.88 7.05
C ASP A 25 2.36 11.38 8.30
N SER A 26 1.66 11.16 9.39
CA SER A 26 2.26 10.69 10.63
C SER A 26 2.26 9.16 10.74
N GLN A 27 3.22 8.62 11.48
CA GLN A 27 3.24 7.21 11.83
C GLN A 27 2.02 6.84 12.70
N TYR A 28 1.58 7.75 13.56
CA TYR A 28 0.37 7.56 14.35
C TYR A 28 -0.85 7.28 13.48
N ASN A 29 -1.03 8.06 12.41
CA ASN A 29 -2.13 7.89 11.47
C ASN A 29 -2.04 6.54 10.75
N ARG A 30 -0.85 6.14 10.33
CA ARG A 30 -0.63 4.82 9.72
C ARG A 30 -0.97 3.67 10.66
N ASP A 31 -0.58 3.79 11.93
CA ASP A 31 -0.84 2.76 12.96
C ASP A 31 -2.33 2.64 13.31
N HIS A 32 -3.11 3.66 13.05
CA HIS A 32 -4.56 3.70 13.32
C HIS A 32 -5.41 3.66 12.05
N SER A 33 -4.80 3.48 10.89
CA SER A 33 -5.49 3.36 9.60
C SER A 33 -6.31 2.08 9.50
N PHE A 34 -7.23 2.02 8.54
CA PHE A 34 -8.00 0.79 8.29
C PHE A 34 -7.10 -0.40 7.97
N GLY A 35 -5.99 -0.17 7.27
CA GLY A 35 -5.01 -1.22 6.97
C GLY A 35 -4.37 -1.81 8.21
N ALA A 36 -4.05 -0.99 9.21
CA ALA A 36 -3.55 -1.46 10.49
C ALA A 36 -4.58 -2.32 11.23
N LEU A 37 -5.85 -1.93 11.19
CA LEU A 37 -6.94 -2.72 11.78
C LEU A 37 -7.12 -4.07 11.09
N VAL A 38 -7.03 -4.10 9.76
CA VAL A 38 -7.08 -5.34 8.98
C VAL A 38 -5.88 -6.24 9.32
N ALA A 39 -4.69 -5.66 9.40
CA ALA A 39 -3.48 -6.40 9.77
C ALA A 39 -3.62 -7.06 11.13
N LYS A 40 -4.16 -6.34 12.11
CA LYS A 40 -4.42 -6.86 13.45
C LYS A 40 -5.38 -8.05 13.42
N LYS A 41 -6.48 -7.95 12.67
CA LYS A 41 -7.44 -9.04 12.51
C LYS A 41 -6.84 -10.26 11.82
N LEU A 42 -5.98 -10.04 10.83
CA LEU A 42 -5.29 -11.11 10.11
C LEU A 42 -4.05 -11.65 10.85
N LYS A 43 -3.71 -11.09 12.01
CA LYS A 43 -2.50 -11.41 12.77
C LYS A 43 -1.24 -11.29 11.93
N ARG A 44 -1.14 -10.17 11.21
CA ARG A 44 0.00 -9.81 10.37
C ARG A 44 0.62 -8.49 10.82
N LYS A 45 1.90 -8.36 10.61
CA LYS A 45 2.61 -7.08 10.84
C LYS A 45 2.23 -6.09 9.74
N PRO A 46 1.69 -4.92 10.07
CA PRO A 46 1.40 -3.91 9.06
C PRO A 46 2.68 -3.22 8.58
N VAL A 47 2.80 -3.07 7.27
CA VAL A 47 3.79 -2.22 6.63
C VAL A 47 3.02 -1.28 5.70
N ASN A 48 2.85 -0.04 6.13
CA ASN A 48 2.07 0.94 5.41
C ASN A 48 3.00 1.86 4.60
N ILE A 49 2.99 1.68 3.28
CA ILE A 49 3.78 2.46 2.33
C ILE A 49 2.93 3.45 1.53
N ALA A 50 1.67 3.62 1.91
CA ALA A 50 0.78 4.54 1.24
C ALA A 50 1.31 5.98 1.27
N GLN A 51 1.07 6.72 0.21
CA GLN A 51 1.52 8.11 0.05
C GLN A 51 0.33 9.04 -0.14
N VAL A 52 0.30 10.11 0.62
CA VAL A 52 -0.69 11.17 0.47
C VAL A 52 -0.65 11.70 -0.95
N GLY A 53 -1.81 11.79 -1.57
CA GLY A 53 -1.96 12.29 -2.92
C GLY A 53 -1.55 11.34 -4.05
N ALA A 54 -1.28 10.07 -3.78
CA ALA A 54 -0.93 9.12 -4.84
C ALA A 54 -2.04 8.92 -5.86
N CYS A 55 -1.67 8.82 -7.13
CA CYS A 55 -2.54 8.29 -8.19
C CYS A 55 -2.38 6.76 -8.31
N ASN A 56 -3.23 6.11 -9.10
CA ASN A 56 -3.20 4.65 -9.22
C ASN A 56 -1.88 4.12 -9.81
N THR A 57 -1.28 4.84 -10.74
CA THR A 57 0.08 4.52 -11.25
C THR A 57 1.11 4.59 -10.12
N GLY A 58 1.03 5.62 -9.27
CA GLY A 58 1.89 5.75 -8.10
C GLY A 58 1.69 4.64 -7.08
N VAL A 59 0.44 4.23 -6.84
CA VAL A 59 0.11 3.11 -5.96
C VAL A 59 0.72 1.81 -6.48
N SER A 60 0.59 1.53 -7.75
CA SER A 60 1.23 0.36 -8.37
C SER A 60 2.75 0.39 -8.20
N ARG A 61 3.36 1.56 -8.40
CA ARG A 61 4.81 1.75 -8.22
C ARG A 61 5.25 1.52 -6.78
N GLN A 62 4.47 1.96 -5.78
CA GLN A 62 4.75 1.68 -4.36
C GLN A 62 4.94 0.19 -4.12
N VAL A 63 3.99 -0.62 -4.59
CA VAL A 63 4.03 -2.07 -4.41
C VAL A 63 5.22 -2.67 -5.15
N MET A 64 5.42 -2.30 -6.41
CA MET A 64 6.52 -2.84 -7.22
C MET A 64 7.89 -2.52 -6.63
N GLN A 65 8.10 -1.29 -6.17
CA GLN A 65 9.36 -0.88 -5.54
C GLN A 65 9.60 -1.63 -4.23
N TRP A 66 8.58 -1.79 -3.40
CA TRP A 66 8.72 -2.53 -2.17
C TRP A 66 9.02 -4.01 -2.42
N MET A 67 8.31 -4.62 -3.37
CA MET A 67 8.55 -6.01 -3.75
C MET A 67 9.96 -6.22 -4.30
N HIS A 68 10.46 -5.25 -5.08
CA HIS A 68 11.81 -5.33 -5.63
C HIS A 68 12.90 -5.13 -4.58
N ASN A 69 12.71 -4.18 -3.66
CA ASN A 69 13.79 -3.72 -2.76
C ASN A 69 13.78 -4.41 -1.40
N VAL A 70 12.63 -4.90 -0.93
CA VAL A 70 12.46 -5.37 0.45
C VAL A 70 12.02 -6.83 0.53
N TYR A 71 11.12 -7.26 -0.37
CA TYR A 71 10.54 -8.58 -0.30
C TYR A 71 11.58 -9.70 -0.43
N ASN A 72 11.53 -10.63 0.51
CA ASN A 72 12.35 -11.85 0.48
C ASN A 72 11.43 -13.07 0.65
N PRO A 73 11.27 -13.90 -0.39
CA PRO A 73 10.36 -15.05 -0.34
C PRO A 73 10.77 -16.11 0.67
N ASP A 74 12.03 -16.16 1.07
CA ASP A 74 12.52 -17.13 2.03
C ASP A 74 12.14 -16.79 3.47
N THR A 75 12.01 -15.49 3.78
CA THR A 75 11.79 -14.99 5.14
C THR A 75 10.43 -14.34 5.34
N MET A 76 9.72 -14.02 4.29
CA MET A 76 8.47 -13.25 4.34
C MET A 76 7.29 -13.98 3.70
N ASN A 77 6.14 -13.87 4.33
CA ASN A 77 4.84 -14.23 3.79
C ASN A 77 4.01 -12.96 3.70
N VAL A 78 3.79 -12.45 2.50
CA VAL A 78 3.21 -11.13 2.28
C VAL A 78 1.83 -11.22 1.64
N ASN A 79 0.86 -10.55 2.26
CA ASN A 79 -0.39 -10.17 1.63
C ASN A 79 -0.33 -8.66 1.32
N VAL A 80 -0.93 -8.25 0.21
CA VAL A 80 -0.97 -6.84 -0.18
C VAL A 80 -2.41 -6.35 -0.13
N LEU A 81 -2.62 -5.28 0.64
CA LEU A 81 -3.89 -4.54 0.70
C LEU A 81 -3.71 -3.25 -0.09
N VAL A 82 -4.45 -3.11 -1.17
CA VAL A 82 -4.35 -1.94 -2.05
C VAL A 82 -5.61 -1.09 -1.93
N GLY A 83 -5.42 0.16 -1.54
CA GLY A 83 -6.44 1.20 -1.61
C GLY A 83 -6.29 1.99 -2.89
N TRP A 84 -7.06 1.62 -3.91
CA TRP A 84 -7.08 2.37 -5.17
C TRP A 84 -7.73 3.74 -4.97
N THR A 85 -7.22 4.73 -5.65
CA THR A 85 -7.75 6.08 -5.63
C THR A 85 -8.57 6.36 -6.90
N GLU A 86 -9.06 7.60 -7.02
CA GLU A 86 -9.85 8.01 -8.17
C GLU A 86 -9.09 7.81 -9.49
N PRO A 87 -9.74 7.23 -10.52
CA PRO A 87 -9.10 7.02 -11.81
C PRO A 87 -8.64 8.32 -12.51
N THR A 88 -9.23 9.43 -12.13
CA THR A 88 -8.93 10.75 -12.72
C THR A 88 -7.66 11.39 -12.19
N ARG A 89 -7.06 10.86 -11.14
CA ARG A 89 -5.78 11.34 -10.64
C ARG A 89 -4.66 10.93 -11.59
N LEU A 90 -3.88 11.92 -12.01
CA LEU A 90 -2.76 11.74 -12.92
C LEU A 90 -1.44 12.14 -12.24
N GLU A 91 -0.38 11.48 -12.62
CA GLU A 91 0.97 11.83 -12.26
C GLU A 91 1.67 12.43 -13.47
N VAL A 92 2.21 13.63 -13.30
CA VAL A 92 2.95 14.30 -14.39
C VAL A 92 4.44 13.99 -14.23
N PRO A 93 5.09 13.42 -15.25
CA PRO A 93 6.53 13.12 -15.19
C PRO A 93 7.36 14.36 -14.91
N GLY A 94 8.32 14.26 -13.98
CA GLY A 94 9.22 15.34 -13.61
C GLY A 94 8.61 16.44 -12.74
N SER A 95 7.34 16.33 -12.35
CA SER A 95 6.66 17.26 -11.45
C SER A 95 6.37 16.60 -10.10
N TRP A 96 6.61 17.33 -9.02
CA TRP A 96 6.16 16.96 -7.69
C TRP A 96 4.69 17.34 -7.44
N GLU A 97 4.14 18.17 -8.32
CA GLU A 97 2.74 18.57 -8.27
C GLU A 97 1.88 17.50 -8.94
N ARG A 98 0.94 17.01 -8.18
CA ARG A 98 -0.05 16.04 -8.66
C ARG A 98 -1.31 16.81 -9.05
N ASN A 99 -1.62 16.82 -10.34
CA ASN A 99 -2.85 17.43 -10.81
C ASN A 99 -4.03 16.50 -10.48
N TYR A 100 -4.89 16.99 -9.61
CA TYR A 100 -6.16 16.34 -9.34
C TYR A 100 -7.23 16.93 -10.25
N VAL A 101 -7.87 16.09 -11.02
CA VAL A 101 -9.20 16.42 -11.55
C VAL A 101 -10.17 16.00 -10.46
N SER A 102 -10.82 16.97 -9.82
CA SER A 102 -11.79 16.67 -8.79
C SER A 102 -12.96 15.91 -9.40
N ALA A 103 -13.06 14.63 -9.11
CA ALA A 103 -14.29 13.89 -9.31
C ALA A 103 -15.13 14.05 -8.05
N SER A 104 -16.42 14.32 -8.22
CA SER A 104 -17.37 14.53 -7.12
C SER A 104 -17.65 13.27 -6.29
N HIS A 105 -17.14 12.10 -6.69
CA HIS A 105 -17.37 10.83 -6.00
C HIS A 105 -16.09 9.98 -6.09
N ALA A 106 -15.39 9.87 -4.96
CA ALA A 106 -14.28 8.95 -4.82
C ALA A 106 -14.82 7.55 -4.50
N ALA A 107 -14.67 6.63 -5.43
CA ALA A 107 -14.84 5.22 -5.14
C ALA A 107 -13.50 4.67 -4.64
N VAL A 108 -13.44 4.26 -3.38
CA VAL A 108 -12.28 3.53 -2.86
C VAL A 108 -12.50 2.06 -3.16
N VAL A 109 -11.68 1.52 -4.05
CA VAL A 109 -11.65 0.09 -4.34
C VAL A 109 -10.51 -0.53 -3.56
N LEU A 110 -10.84 -1.52 -2.72
CA LEU A 110 -9.87 -2.28 -1.97
C LEU A 110 -9.63 -3.62 -2.63
N SER A 111 -8.37 -3.98 -2.80
CA SER A 111 -7.97 -5.30 -3.29
C SER A 111 -6.98 -5.93 -2.33
N ILE A 112 -7.23 -7.17 -1.95
CA ILE A 112 -6.29 -7.98 -1.18
C ILE A 112 -5.72 -9.04 -2.10
N ILE A 113 -4.41 -9.00 -2.30
CA ILE A 113 -3.69 -9.92 -3.18
C ILE A 113 -2.78 -10.79 -2.33
N LYS A 114 -2.96 -12.11 -2.46
CA LYS A 114 -2.02 -13.07 -1.92
C LYS A 114 -0.83 -13.18 -2.86
N VAL A 115 0.36 -12.87 -2.35
CA VAL A 115 1.57 -13.03 -3.14
C VAL A 115 2.11 -14.44 -2.92
N ASN A 116 1.98 -15.27 -3.95
CA ASN A 116 2.61 -16.58 -4.02
C ASN A 116 3.68 -16.51 -5.10
N VAL A 117 4.90 -16.24 -4.70
CA VAL A 117 6.04 -16.34 -5.62
C VAL A 117 6.56 -17.77 -5.55
N PRO A 118 6.58 -18.50 -6.68
CA PRO A 118 7.19 -19.83 -6.71
C PRO A 118 8.62 -19.76 -6.23
N ASN A 119 9.02 -20.74 -5.44
CA ASN A 119 10.40 -20.80 -4.99
C ASN A 119 11.30 -21.07 -6.21
N LEU A 120 11.98 -20.03 -6.68
CA LEU A 120 12.85 -20.10 -7.87
C LEU A 120 14.00 -21.08 -7.68
N SER A 121 14.38 -21.38 -6.44
CA SER A 121 15.44 -22.36 -6.13
C SER A 121 15.04 -23.80 -6.43
N SER A 122 13.76 -24.11 -6.57
CA SER A 122 13.28 -25.46 -6.87
C SER A 122 13.26 -25.79 -8.37
N ASN A 123 13.52 -24.80 -9.26
CA ASN A 123 13.47 -24.94 -10.70
C ASN A 123 14.82 -24.83 -11.40
N LEU A 124 15.90 -24.81 -10.63
CA LEU A 124 17.26 -24.80 -11.15
C LEU A 124 17.90 -26.17 -11.10
#